data_0198ddcc09ddd40442f27529c7080338
#
_entry.id   0198ddcc09ddd40442f27529c7080338
#
_cell.length_a   1.000
_cell.length_b   1.000
_cell.length_c   1.000
_cell.angle_alpha   90.00
_cell.angle_beta   90.00
_cell.angle_gamma   90.00
#
_symmetry.space_group_name_H-M   'P 1'
#
loop_
_entity.id
_entity.type
_entity.pdbx_description
1 polymer ?
#
loop_
_entity_poly.entity_id
_entity_poly.type
_entity_poly.pdbx_seq_one_letter_code
_entity_poly.pdbx_strand_id
1 'polypeptide(L)'
;MKVIVIGCNHAGTWAAKTLKAVDPSTTVVTYDRNDNISFLACGIALWVGGVVKDPKGLFYANPEGLKSEGIDVHMGNEVTKIDWANKRLTIKELRTGKEFEDNYDKLILATGSWPVTPPIEGLMQPG
;
A
#
# COMPACT_ATOMS: atom_id res chain seq x y z
N MET A 1 -8.92 9.36 -17.15
CA MET A 1 -7.76 8.45 -17.11
C MET A 1 -7.83 7.67 -15.80
N LYS A 2 -7.54 6.36 -15.84
CA LYS A 2 -7.47 5.52 -14.63
C LYS A 2 -6.01 5.21 -14.29
N VAL A 3 -5.58 5.60 -13.09
CA VAL A 3 -4.24 5.32 -12.57
C VAL A 3 -4.37 4.36 -11.40
N ILE A 4 -3.65 3.24 -11.46
CA ILE A 4 -3.57 2.30 -10.33
C ILE A 4 -2.22 2.47 -9.65
N VAL A 5 -2.22 2.52 -8.32
CA VAL A 5 -1.02 2.55 -7.47
C VAL A 5 -0.96 1.25 -6.68
N ILE A 6 0.12 0.49 -6.85
CA ILE A 6 0.35 -0.76 -6.09
C ILE A 6 1.24 -0.42 -4.90
N GLY A 7 0.69 -0.61 -3.71
CA GLY A 7 1.30 -0.24 -2.43
C GLY A 7 0.81 1.12 -1.94
N CYS A 8 0.43 1.18 -0.67
CA CYS A 8 -0.20 2.36 -0.06
C CYS A 8 0.54 2.81 1.22
N ASN A 9 1.85 2.62 1.27
CA ASN A 9 2.67 3.23 2.30
C ASN A 9 3.18 4.60 1.81
N HIS A 10 4.35 5.08 2.18
CA HIS A 10 4.78 6.46 1.92
C HIS A 10 4.69 6.88 0.45
N ALA A 11 5.40 6.17 -0.43
CA ALA A 11 5.46 6.53 -1.85
C ALA A 11 4.07 6.45 -2.52
N GLY A 12 3.31 5.37 -2.25
CA GLY A 12 2.01 5.17 -2.87
C GLY A 12 0.95 6.14 -2.36
N THR A 13 0.90 6.39 -1.05
CA THR A 13 -0.02 7.37 -0.46
C THR A 13 0.20 8.77 -1.05
N TRP A 14 1.46 9.22 -1.10
CA TRP A 14 1.77 10.55 -1.65
C TRP A 14 1.57 10.61 -3.17
N ALA A 15 1.88 9.55 -3.91
CA ALA A 15 1.59 9.49 -5.33
C ALA A 15 0.09 9.62 -5.61
N ALA A 16 -0.75 8.88 -4.88
CA ALA A 16 -2.20 8.94 -5.03
C ALA A 16 -2.77 10.33 -4.70
N LYS A 17 -2.34 10.92 -3.58
CA LYS A 17 -2.74 12.28 -3.18
C LYS A 17 -2.31 13.34 -4.19
N THR A 18 -1.07 13.26 -4.66
CA THR A 18 -0.53 14.21 -5.66
C THR A 18 -1.30 14.12 -6.98
N LEU A 19 -1.63 12.90 -7.44
CA LEU A 19 -2.43 12.71 -8.65
C LEU A 19 -3.78 13.41 -8.53
N LYS A 20 -4.48 13.24 -7.41
CA LYS A 20 -5.79 13.89 -7.19
C LYS A 20 -5.67 15.41 -7.05
N ALA A 21 -4.59 15.90 -6.45
CA ALA A 21 -4.36 17.34 -6.32
C ALA A 21 -4.04 18.01 -7.67
N VAL A 22 -3.29 17.33 -8.55
CA VAL A 22 -2.90 17.85 -9.87
C VAL A 22 -4.02 17.73 -10.89
N ASP A 23 -4.72 16.59 -10.89
CA ASP A 23 -5.84 16.34 -11.79
C ASP A 23 -6.98 15.63 -11.05
N PRO A 24 -7.94 16.39 -10.49
CA PRO A 24 -9.09 15.81 -9.79
C PRO A 24 -9.97 14.91 -10.64
N SER A 25 -9.91 15.02 -11.98
CA SER A 25 -10.69 14.18 -12.90
C SER A 25 -10.12 12.77 -13.06
N THR A 26 -8.85 12.56 -12.69
CA THR A 26 -8.22 11.24 -12.77
C THR A 26 -8.85 10.29 -11.75
N THR A 27 -9.25 9.10 -12.21
CA THR A 27 -9.64 7.99 -11.33
C THR A 27 -8.37 7.38 -10.74
N VAL A 28 -8.21 7.49 -9.42
CA VAL A 28 -7.05 6.91 -8.70
C VAL A 28 -7.53 5.75 -7.85
N VAL A 29 -6.93 4.57 -8.08
CA VAL A 29 -7.22 3.34 -7.33
C VAL A 29 -5.92 2.88 -6.68
N THR A 30 -5.98 2.43 -5.43
CA THR A 30 -4.82 1.88 -4.72
C THR A 30 -5.11 0.45 -4.26
N TYR A 31 -4.14 -0.45 -4.45
CA TYR A 31 -4.17 -1.81 -3.93
C TYR A 31 -2.99 -2.01 -2.99
N ASP A 32 -3.28 -2.47 -1.77
CA ASP A 32 -2.24 -2.87 -0.81
C ASP A 32 -2.63 -4.19 -0.13
N ARG A 33 -1.67 -5.08 0.02
CA ARG A 33 -1.87 -6.37 0.69
C ARG A 33 -2.00 -6.25 2.20
N ASN A 34 -1.49 -5.16 2.79
CA ASN A 34 -1.59 -4.90 4.22
C ASN A 34 -2.99 -4.36 4.56
N ASP A 35 -3.29 -4.31 5.84
CA ASP A 35 -4.52 -3.76 6.42
C ASP A 35 -4.37 -2.30 6.88
N ASN A 36 -3.18 -1.74 6.74
CA ASN A 36 -2.85 -0.38 7.15
C ASN A 36 -2.05 0.37 6.08
N ILE A 37 -2.12 1.70 6.12
CA ILE A 37 -1.39 2.61 5.24
C ILE A 37 -0.55 3.58 6.05
N SER A 38 0.38 4.25 5.41
CA SER A 38 1.13 5.38 5.96
C SER A 38 1.97 5.07 7.21
N PHE A 39 2.29 3.80 7.46
CA PHE A 39 3.04 3.41 8.65
C PHE A 39 4.47 3.99 8.66
N LEU A 40 4.78 4.77 9.71
CA LEU A 40 6.10 5.37 9.95
C LEU A 40 7.03 4.36 10.65
N ALA A 41 7.60 3.43 9.92
CA ALA A 41 8.52 2.43 10.47
C ALA A 41 9.74 3.06 11.15
N CYS A 42 10.20 4.23 10.69
CA CYS A 42 11.27 5.01 11.34
C CYS A 42 10.90 5.50 12.75
N GLY A 43 9.60 5.58 13.07
CA GLY A 43 9.11 5.99 14.38
C GLY A 43 9.06 4.88 15.43
N ILE A 44 9.30 3.62 15.05
CA ILE A 44 9.27 2.48 15.99
C ILE A 44 10.28 2.69 17.13
N ALA A 45 11.49 3.13 16.81
CA ALA A 45 12.52 3.39 17.83
C ALA A 45 12.09 4.47 18.84
N LEU A 46 11.37 5.50 18.38
CA LEU A 46 10.83 6.55 19.24
C LEU A 46 9.68 6.04 20.11
N TRP A 47 8.88 5.11 19.60
CA TRP A 47 7.83 4.47 20.38
C TRP A 47 8.41 3.54 21.45
N VAL A 48 9.36 2.68 21.09
CA VAL A 48 10.07 1.80 22.04
C VAL A 48 10.80 2.62 23.10
N GLY A 49 11.43 3.74 22.71
CA GLY A 49 12.07 4.68 23.62
C GLY A 49 11.11 5.56 24.44
N GLY A 50 9.79 5.40 24.29
CA GLY A 50 8.78 6.12 25.06
C GLY A 50 8.59 7.58 24.67
N VAL A 51 9.17 8.06 23.58
CA VAL A 51 8.94 9.41 23.02
C VAL A 51 7.55 9.49 22.39
N VAL A 52 7.22 8.55 21.53
CA VAL A 52 5.86 8.38 21.01
C VAL A 52 5.07 7.55 22.02
N LYS A 53 4.04 8.15 22.62
CA LYS A 53 3.25 7.50 23.68
C LYS A 53 2.18 6.58 23.13
N ASP A 54 1.53 6.96 22.01
CA ASP A 54 0.49 6.18 21.35
C ASP A 54 1.01 5.70 19.98
N PRO A 55 1.06 4.36 19.71
CA PRO A 55 1.47 3.84 18.41
C PRO A 55 0.61 4.32 17.25
N LYS A 56 -0.62 4.78 17.50
CA LYS A 56 -1.45 5.41 16.46
C LYS A 56 -0.80 6.65 15.87
N GLY A 57 0.05 7.35 16.59
CA GLY A 57 0.85 8.47 16.08
C GLY A 57 1.87 8.09 15.00
N LEU A 58 2.07 6.79 14.76
CA LEU A 58 2.93 6.29 13.68
C LEU A 58 2.20 6.20 12.32
N PHE A 59 0.94 6.62 12.25
CA PHE A 59 0.15 6.62 11.02
C PHE A 59 -0.31 8.05 10.73
N TYR A 60 0.10 8.60 9.57
CA TYR A 60 -0.27 9.97 9.19
C TYR A 60 -1.46 10.05 8.23
N ALA A 61 -1.94 8.92 7.74
CA ALA A 61 -3.14 8.81 6.91
C ALA A 61 -3.89 7.51 7.23
N ASN A 62 -5.16 7.46 6.85
CA ASN A 62 -5.99 6.28 6.95
C ASN A 62 -6.82 6.10 5.66
N PRO A 63 -7.36 4.89 5.39
CA PRO A 63 -8.12 4.62 4.18
C PRO A 63 -9.33 5.52 3.99
N GLU A 64 -10.04 5.87 5.08
CA GLU A 64 -11.23 6.72 5.04
C GLU A 64 -10.88 8.15 4.61
N GLY A 65 -9.77 8.69 5.12
CA GLY A 65 -9.25 9.99 4.72
C GLY A 65 -8.91 10.05 3.23
N LEU A 66 -8.23 9.02 2.71
CA LEU A 66 -7.93 8.95 1.27
C LEU A 66 -9.20 8.81 0.42
N LYS A 67 -10.19 8.05 0.87
CA LYS A 67 -11.49 7.94 0.19
C LYS A 67 -12.22 9.29 0.14
N SER A 68 -12.18 10.07 1.21
CA SER A 68 -12.75 11.41 1.22
C SER A 68 -12.06 12.38 0.26
N GLU A 69 -10.80 12.13 -0.08
CA GLU A 69 -10.04 12.84 -1.11
C GLU A 69 -10.33 12.31 -2.54
N GLY A 70 -11.23 11.34 -2.69
CA GLY A 70 -11.63 10.79 -3.99
C GLY A 70 -10.67 9.71 -4.51
N ILE A 71 -9.91 9.05 -3.63
CA ILE A 71 -9.02 7.92 -3.95
C ILE A 71 -9.75 6.64 -3.58
N ASP A 72 -9.86 5.69 -4.51
CA ASP A 72 -10.44 4.38 -4.24
C ASP A 72 -9.37 3.45 -3.63
N VAL A 73 -9.56 3.09 -2.36
CA VAL A 73 -8.54 2.39 -1.55
C VAL A 73 -9.00 0.97 -1.22
N HIS A 74 -8.21 0.00 -1.64
CA HIS A 74 -8.43 -1.44 -1.42
C HIS A 74 -7.31 -2.04 -0.59
N MET A 75 -7.55 -2.17 0.72
CA MET A 75 -6.63 -2.82 1.66
C MET A 75 -6.90 -4.33 1.71
N GLY A 76 -5.87 -5.12 2.05
CA GLY A 76 -5.96 -6.58 2.04
C GLY A 76 -6.13 -7.17 0.64
N ASN A 77 -5.72 -6.44 -0.38
CA ASN A 77 -5.81 -6.83 -1.79
C ASN A 77 -4.41 -6.87 -2.41
N GLU A 78 -3.92 -8.06 -2.69
CA GLU A 78 -2.60 -8.29 -3.25
C GLU A 78 -2.65 -8.37 -4.77
N VAL A 79 -1.87 -7.54 -5.45
CA VAL A 79 -1.65 -7.68 -6.90
C VAL A 79 -0.67 -8.82 -7.11
N THR A 80 -1.16 -9.91 -7.70
CA THR A 80 -0.39 -11.15 -7.90
C THR A 80 0.22 -11.25 -9.28
N LYS A 81 -0.34 -10.54 -10.28
CA LYS A 81 0.14 -10.55 -11.66
C LYS A 81 -0.10 -9.22 -12.35
N ILE A 82 0.84 -8.84 -13.23
CA ILE A 82 0.74 -7.69 -14.12
C ILE A 82 0.86 -8.18 -15.56
N ASP A 83 -0.19 -7.94 -16.35
CA ASP A 83 -0.15 -8.10 -17.80
C ASP A 83 0.12 -6.74 -18.43
N TRP A 84 1.38 -6.51 -18.77
CA TRP A 84 1.85 -5.24 -19.32
C TRP A 84 1.29 -4.96 -20.70
N ALA A 85 1.11 -6.01 -21.52
CA ALA A 85 0.64 -5.87 -22.91
C ALA A 85 -0.82 -5.41 -22.95
N ASN A 86 -1.64 -5.96 -22.07
CA ASN A 86 -3.08 -5.68 -22.01
C ASN A 86 -3.43 -4.64 -20.92
N LYS A 87 -2.44 -4.10 -20.20
CA LYS A 87 -2.63 -3.16 -19.07
C LYS A 87 -3.64 -3.68 -18.05
N ARG A 88 -3.46 -4.91 -17.62
CA ARG A 88 -4.36 -5.60 -16.71
C ARG A 88 -3.61 -6.13 -15.48
N LEU A 89 -4.28 -6.11 -14.35
CA LEU A 89 -3.80 -6.68 -13.09
C LEU A 89 -4.68 -7.84 -12.69
N THR A 90 -4.08 -8.87 -12.08
CA THR A 90 -4.81 -9.87 -11.29
C THR A 90 -4.62 -9.53 -9.83
N ILE A 91 -5.71 -9.42 -9.09
CA ILE A 91 -5.75 -9.03 -7.69
C ILE A 91 -6.39 -10.14 -6.89
N LYS A 92 -5.78 -10.49 -5.75
CA LYS A 92 -6.31 -11.46 -4.80
C LYS A 92 -6.77 -10.75 -3.53
N GLU A 93 -8.04 -10.86 -3.21
CA GLU A 93 -8.57 -10.45 -1.90
C GLU A 93 -8.10 -11.45 -0.85
N LEU A 94 -7.21 -11.04 0.05
CA LEU A 94 -6.55 -11.95 0.99
C LEU A 94 -7.51 -12.56 2.03
N ARG A 95 -8.58 -11.85 2.39
CA ARG A 95 -9.57 -12.30 3.36
C ARG A 95 -10.41 -13.47 2.83
N THR A 96 -10.78 -13.44 1.56
CA THR A 96 -11.68 -14.44 0.94
C THR A 96 -10.95 -15.42 0.03
N GLY A 97 -9.73 -15.08 -0.39
CA GLY A 97 -8.97 -15.80 -1.41
C GLY A 97 -9.50 -15.61 -2.83
N LYS A 98 -10.54 -14.77 -3.03
CA LYS A 98 -11.12 -14.50 -4.34
C LYS A 98 -10.15 -13.70 -5.20
N GLU A 99 -10.03 -14.09 -6.46
CA GLU A 99 -9.29 -13.34 -7.47
C GLU A 99 -10.23 -12.59 -8.41
N PHE A 100 -9.79 -11.42 -8.83
CA PHE A 100 -10.47 -10.61 -9.85
C PHE A 100 -9.43 -9.83 -10.67
N GLU A 101 -9.89 -9.28 -11.80
CA GLU A 101 -9.05 -8.49 -12.67
C GLU A 101 -9.45 -7.02 -12.65
N ASP A 102 -8.47 -6.13 -12.81
CA ASP A 102 -8.68 -4.71 -13.04
C ASP A 102 -7.74 -4.18 -14.12
N ASN A 103 -8.15 -3.14 -14.83
CA ASN A 103 -7.39 -2.53 -15.92
C ASN A 103 -6.98 -1.10 -15.56
N TYR A 104 -5.89 -0.63 -16.16
CA TYR A 104 -5.33 0.69 -15.91
C TYR A 104 -4.91 1.38 -17.22
N ASP A 105 -4.89 2.70 -17.21
CA ASP A 105 -4.22 3.50 -18.23
C ASP A 105 -2.76 3.70 -17.90
N LYS A 106 -2.47 3.99 -16.61
CA LYS A 106 -1.13 4.16 -16.04
C LYS A 106 -1.01 3.36 -14.74
N LEU A 107 0.20 2.88 -14.46
CA LEU A 107 0.50 2.08 -13.27
C LEU A 107 1.69 2.70 -12.53
N ILE A 108 1.54 2.84 -11.21
CA ILE A 108 2.61 3.24 -10.30
C ILE A 108 2.93 2.06 -9.39
N LEU A 109 4.20 1.65 -9.37
CA LEU A 109 4.72 0.62 -8.49
C LEU A 109 5.35 1.28 -7.27
N ALA A 110 4.69 1.15 -6.12
CA ALA A 110 5.14 1.67 -4.83
C ALA A 110 5.23 0.54 -3.79
N THR A 111 5.65 -0.64 -4.22
CA THR A 111 5.63 -1.90 -3.46
C THR A 111 6.64 -1.95 -2.31
N GLY A 112 7.53 -0.95 -2.22
CA GLY A 112 8.55 -0.88 -1.19
C GLY A 112 9.65 -1.92 -1.34
N SER A 113 10.27 -2.27 -0.22
CA SER A 113 11.33 -3.27 -0.13
C SER A 113 11.02 -4.30 0.94
N TRP A 114 11.63 -5.47 0.83
CA TRP A 114 11.51 -6.54 1.80
C TRP A 114 12.90 -6.87 2.36
N PRO A 115 13.05 -7.05 3.68
CA PRO A 115 14.32 -7.44 4.24
C PRO A 115 14.72 -8.83 3.76
N VAL A 116 15.99 -8.98 3.39
CA VAL A 116 16.56 -10.28 3.08
C VAL A 116 16.75 -11.05 4.38
N THR A 117 16.21 -12.27 4.44
CA THR A 117 16.47 -13.20 5.55
C THR A 117 17.77 -13.95 5.24
N PRO A 118 18.88 -13.64 5.91
CA PRO A 118 20.13 -14.37 5.66
C PRO A 118 20.02 -15.81 6.17
N PRO A 119 20.76 -16.75 5.59
CA PRO A 119 20.74 -18.16 5.99
C PRO A 119 21.56 -18.38 7.29
N ILE A 120 21.06 -17.83 8.39
CA ILE A 120 21.67 -17.97 9.73
C ILE A 120 20.87 -19.03 10.49
N GLU A 121 21.55 -20.02 11.02
CA GLU A 121 20.94 -21.06 11.83
C GLU A 121 20.27 -20.46 13.07
N GLY A 122 19.04 -20.86 13.34
CA GLY A 122 18.24 -20.36 14.46
C GLY A 122 17.50 -19.06 14.23
N LEU A 123 17.72 -18.33 13.11
CA LEU A 123 17.07 -17.04 12.87
C LEU A 123 15.54 -17.12 12.82
N MET A 124 14.98 -18.24 12.38
CA MET A 124 13.54 -18.46 12.25
C MET A 124 12.95 -19.28 13.40
N GLN A 125 13.70 -19.49 14.48
CA GLN A 125 13.17 -20.18 15.65
C GLN A 125 12.19 -19.28 16.40
N PRO A 126 11.07 -19.84 16.91
CA PRO A 126 10.17 -19.09 17.78
C PRO A 126 10.90 -18.69 19.05
N GLY A 127 10.73 -17.40 19.44
CA GLY A 127 11.28 -16.85 20.68
C GLY A 127 10.52 -17.29 21.91
#